data_a30df9ec9dd6450bbf791c275228a97d
#
_entry.id   a30df9ec9dd6450bbf791c275228a97d
#
_cell.length_a   1.000
_cell.length_b   1.000
_cell.length_c   1.000
_cell.angle_alpha   90.00
_cell.angle_beta   90.00
_cell.angle_gamma   90.00
#
_symmetry.space_group_name_H-M   'P 1'
#
loop_
_entity.id
_entity.type
_entity.pdbx_description
1 polymer ?
#
loop_
_entity_poly.entity_id
_entity_poly.type
_entity_poly.pdbx_seq_one_letter_code
_entity_poly.pdbx_strand_id
1 'polypeptide(L)' 'MAGARGGTRINLMTAKEAARYLRVSMFTLSKMESDGGLAPYRTPGGHRRYSLRMLNLYLENSRRLPKKG' A
#
# COMPACT_ATOMS: atom_id res chain seq x y z
N MET A 1 2.70 -19.18 19.10
CA MET A 1 2.58 -19.07 18.73
C MET A 1 2.36 -18.42 18.35
N ALA A 2 2.82 -18.05 18.36
CA ALA A 2 2.69 -17.45 17.99
C ALA A 2 2.14 -17.29 17.34
N GLY A 3 2.23 -17.50 17.23
CA GLY A 3 1.85 -17.55 16.39
C GLY A 3 0.92 -17.12 16.29
N ALA A 4 0.71 -17.32 16.83
CA ALA A 4 -0.26 -17.03 16.71
C ALA A 4 -0.56 -16.08 16.10
N ARG A 5 -0.29 -15.60 16.22
CA ARG A 5 -0.49 -14.69 15.68
C ARG A 5 -0.33 -14.78 14.49
N GLY A 6 0.14 -15.58 14.20
CA GLY A 6 0.49 -15.75 12.93
C GLY A 6 -0.55 -15.44 11.96
N GLY A 7 -1.57 -16.06 12.03
CA GLY A 7 -2.57 -15.88 11.02
C GLY A 7 -3.03 -14.46 10.82
N THR A 8 -2.89 -13.68 11.83
CA THR A 8 -3.40 -12.36 11.71
C THR A 8 -2.34 -11.39 11.34
N ARG A 9 -1.10 -11.87 11.09
CA ARG A 9 -0.10 -10.97 10.78
C ARG A 9 -0.27 -10.31 9.47
N ILE A 10 -0.31 -9.13 9.34
CA ILE A 10 -0.37 -8.40 8.10
C ILE A 10 0.95 -7.74 7.89
N ASN A 11 1.54 -7.89 6.75
CA ASN A 11 2.79 -7.25 6.48
C ASN A 11 2.52 -5.79 6.15
N LEU A 12 2.74 -4.94 7.09
CA LEU A 12 2.49 -3.53 6.87
C LEU A 12 3.80 -2.81 6.56
N MET A 13 3.72 -1.92 5.62
CA MET A 13 4.89 -1.15 5.23
C MET A 13 4.66 0.32 5.52
N THR A 14 5.72 1.05 5.75
CA THR A 14 5.60 2.48 5.96
C THR A 14 5.37 3.08 4.58
N ALA A 15 5.03 4.35 4.53
CA ALA A 15 4.79 5.01 3.25
C ALA A 15 6.05 4.96 2.39
N LYS A 16 7.21 5.15 3.02
CA LYS A 16 8.44 5.10 2.30
C LYS A 16 8.70 3.73 1.71
N GLU A 17 8.42 2.69 2.46
CA GLU A 17 8.61 1.34 1.97
C GLU A 17 7.62 1.02 0.85
N ALA A 18 6.40 1.51 0.98
CA ALA A 18 5.39 1.27 -0.03
C ALA A 18 5.76 1.95 -1.34
N ALA A 19 6.26 3.18 -1.23
CA ALA A 19 6.66 3.91 -2.42
C ALA A 19 7.78 3.16 -3.12
N ARG A 20 8.69 2.62 -2.33
CA ARG A 20 9.81 1.88 -2.89
C ARG A 20 9.33 0.59 -3.52
N TYR A 21 8.38 -0.07 -2.91
CA TYR A 21 7.86 -1.32 -3.44
C TYR A 21 7.19 -1.05 -4.79
N LEU A 22 6.45 0.04 -4.90
CA LEU A 22 5.78 0.39 -6.13
C LEU A 22 6.70 1.13 -7.10
N ARG A 23 7.89 1.49 -6.63
CA ARG A 23 8.84 2.23 -7.43
C ARG A 23 8.32 3.58 -7.87
N VAL A 24 7.73 4.29 -6.97
CA VAL A 24 7.25 5.64 -7.26
C VAL A 24 7.79 6.55 -6.18
N SER A 25 7.65 7.84 -6.39
CA SER A 25 8.13 8.80 -5.41
C SER A 25 7.08 8.93 -4.32
N MET A 26 7.45 9.53 -3.22
CA MET A 26 6.52 9.74 -2.12
C MET A 26 5.38 10.65 -2.58
N PHE A 27 5.70 11.60 -3.44
CA PHE A 27 4.71 12.51 -3.95
C PHE A 27 3.67 11.72 -4.75
N THR A 28 4.13 10.82 -5.60
CA THR A 28 3.24 10.01 -6.41
C THR A 28 2.39 9.09 -5.53
N LEU A 29 3.00 8.54 -4.48
CA LEU A 29 2.27 7.66 -3.59
C LEU A 29 1.13 8.44 -2.93
N SER A 30 1.41 9.67 -2.49
CA SER A 30 0.40 10.48 -1.86
C SER A 30 -0.73 10.80 -2.84
N LYS A 31 -0.37 11.01 -4.09
CA LYS A 31 -1.35 11.31 -5.08
C LYS A 31 -2.21 10.10 -5.34
N MET A 32 -1.66 8.91 -5.38
CA MET A 32 -2.42 7.69 -5.57
C MET A 32 -3.43 7.52 -4.44
N GLU A 33 -3.03 7.90 -3.25
CA GLU A 33 -3.90 7.80 -2.10
C GLU A 33 -5.01 8.83 -2.22
N SER A 34 -4.68 10.05 -2.61
CA SER A 34 -5.67 11.10 -2.76
C SER A 34 -6.70 10.75 -3.83
N ASP A 35 -6.28 10.08 -4.86
CA ASP A 35 -7.16 9.72 -5.93
C ASP A 35 -8.03 8.53 -5.59
N GLY A 36 -7.86 7.97 -4.41
CA GLY A 36 -8.66 6.84 -4.01
C GLY A 36 -8.15 5.48 -4.44
N GLY A 37 -6.98 5.44 -5.03
CA GLY A 37 -6.43 4.17 -5.47
C GLY A 37 -5.88 3.33 -4.32
N LEU A 38 -5.52 3.98 -3.24
CA LEU A 38 -5.00 3.30 -2.07
C LEU A 38 -5.65 3.85 -0.83
N ALA A 39 -5.92 2.99 0.11
CA ALA A 39 -6.53 3.42 1.35
C ALA A 39 -5.72 2.84 2.51
N PRO A 40 -4.65 3.49 2.89
CA PRO A 40 -3.79 2.95 3.92
C PRO A 40 -4.41 2.93 5.31
N TYR A 41 -3.88 2.06 6.16
CA TYR A 41 -4.31 2.01 7.52
C TYR A 41 -3.57 3.15 8.22
N ARG A 42 -4.07 3.60 9.35
CA ARG A 42 -3.38 4.62 10.09
C ARG A 42 -3.14 4.13 11.49
N THR A 43 -1.99 4.37 12.02
CA THR A 43 -1.68 4.00 13.39
C THR A 43 -2.21 5.12 14.28
N PRO A 44 -2.29 4.88 15.56
CA PRO A 44 -2.75 5.91 16.48
C PRO A 44 -1.96 7.22 16.39
N GLY A 45 -0.71 7.13 15.98
CA GLY A 45 0.10 8.33 15.83
C GLY A 45 -0.12 9.05 14.52
N GLY A 46 -1.05 8.56 13.72
CA GLY A 46 -1.33 9.21 12.45
C GLY A 46 -0.44 8.81 11.29
N HIS A 47 0.38 7.80 11.49
CA HIS A 47 1.27 7.36 10.41
C HIS A 47 0.56 6.39 9.50
N ARG A 48 0.81 6.48 8.22
CA ARG A 48 0.16 5.61 7.27
C ARG A 48 0.88 4.29 7.15
N ARG A 49 0.13 3.22 6.98
CA ARG A 49 0.71 1.90 6.81
C ARG A 49 -0.01 1.22 5.66
N TYR A 50 0.74 0.56 4.82
CA TYR A 50 0.18 -0.07 3.64
C TYR A 50 0.42 -1.57 3.70
N SER A 51 -0.57 -2.38 3.37
CA SER A 51 -0.40 -3.82 3.41
C SER A 51 0.09 -4.26 2.04
N LEU A 52 0.83 -5.34 2.01
CA LEU A 52 1.34 -5.85 0.76
C LEU A 52 0.17 -6.22 -0.14
N ARG A 53 -0.89 -6.77 0.42
CA ARG A 53 -2.04 -7.14 -0.35
C ARG A 53 -2.66 -5.94 -1.04
N MET A 54 -2.76 -4.84 -0.32
CA MET A 54 -3.33 -3.63 -0.85
C MET A 54 -2.52 -3.14 -2.04
N LEU A 55 -1.21 -3.18 -1.93
CA LEU A 55 -0.35 -2.71 -2.99
C LEU A 55 -0.44 -3.63 -4.21
N ASN A 56 -0.52 -4.93 -3.96
CA ASN A 56 -0.63 -5.87 -5.05
C ASN A 56 -1.97 -5.73 -5.78
N LEU A 57 -3.03 -5.43 -5.05
CA LEU A 57 -4.33 -5.24 -5.65
C LEU A 57 -4.31 -3.99 -6.52
N TYR A 58 -3.63 -2.97 -6.05
CA TYR A 58 -3.52 -1.74 -6.80
C TYR A 58 -2.80 -2.03 -8.12
N LEU A 59 -1.72 -2.81 -8.07
CA LEU A 59 -0.97 -3.14 -9.25
C LEU A 59 -1.80 -3.98 -10.22
N GLU A 60 -2.60 -4.88 -9.68
CA GLU A 60 -3.44 -5.72 -10.51
C GLU A 60 -4.48 -4.86 -11.24
N ASN A 61 -5.07 -3.94 -10.54
CA ASN A 61 -6.05 -3.07 -11.14
C ASN A 61 -5.43 -2.18 -12.19
N SER A 62 -4.19 -1.78 -11.96
CA SER A 62 -3.50 -0.95 -12.90
C SER A 62 -3.27 -1.70 -14.20
N ARG A 63 -3.03 -2.99 -14.12
CA ARG A 63 -2.79 -3.77 -15.28
C ARG A 63 -4.02 -3.88 -16.13
N ARG A 64 -5.18 -3.88 -15.51
CA ARG A 64 -6.37 -4.01 -16.25
C ARG A 64 -6.75 -2.74 -16.94
N LEU A 65 -6.32 -1.64 -16.53
CA LEU A 65 -6.67 -0.38 -17.15
C LEU A 65 -5.88 -0.17 -18.41
N PRO A 66 -6.51 0.40 -19.37
CA PRO A 66 -5.83 0.67 -20.64
C PRO A 66 -4.75 1.66 -20.33
N LYS A 67 -3.57 1.39 -20.68
CA LYS A 67 -2.57 2.23 -20.39
C LYS A 67 -2.44 3.25 -21.25
N LYS A 68 -2.43 4.23 -21.12
CA LYS A 68 -2.32 5.21 -21.93
C LYS A 68 -1.09 5.50 -22.08
N GLY A 69 -0.49 5.26 -22.15
CA GLY A 69 0.80 5.72 -22.35
C GLY A 69 1.81 5.38 -22.00
#